data_083b331b200f7c4e4bb7ba93978ddac7
#
_entry.id   083b331b200f7c4e4bb7ba93978ddac7
#
_cell.length_a   1.000
_cell.length_b   1.000
_cell.length_c   1.000
_cell.angle_alpha   90.00
_cell.angle_beta   90.00
_cell.angle_gamma   90.00
#
_symmetry.space_group_name_H-M   'P 1'
#
loop_
_entity.id
_entity.type
_entity.pdbx_description
1 polymer ?
#
loop_
_entity_poly.entity_id
_entity_poly.type
_entity_poly.pdbx_seq_one_letter_code
_entity_poly.pdbx_strand_id
1 'polypeptide(L)'
;MAIKVSVEKAAVQGGIGCCKTSIHELQTASSSLQRSYQRAGSGGWRDQKYAALGGIVGECCAALTKPVAELQECMVKLEALLKAISDYEQISL
;
A
#
# COMPACT_ATOMS: atom_id res chain seq x y z
N MET A 1 11.97 -4.26 -31.60
CA MET A 1 10.88 -3.32 -31.22
C MET A 1 9.87 -3.99 -30.26
N ALA A 2 9.27 -5.12 -30.68
CA ALA A 2 8.31 -5.82 -29.83
C ALA A 2 8.90 -6.27 -28.48
N ILE A 3 10.16 -6.73 -28.48
CA ILE A 3 10.85 -7.19 -27.27
C ILE A 3 11.01 -6.05 -26.27
N LYS A 4 11.36 -4.84 -26.74
CA LYS A 4 11.53 -3.68 -25.88
C LYS A 4 10.20 -3.27 -25.22
N VAL A 5 9.11 -3.25 -25.98
CA VAL A 5 7.79 -2.90 -25.46
C VAL A 5 7.35 -3.93 -24.41
N SER A 6 7.57 -5.22 -24.66
CA SER A 6 7.26 -6.28 -23.71
C SER A 6 8.03 -6.11 -22.40
N VAL A 7 9.31 -5.76 -22.47
CA VAL A 7 10.14 -5.50 -21.27
C VAL A 7 9.62 -4.29 -20.52
N GLU A 8 9.29 -3.21 -21.23
CA GLU A 8 8.77 -1.99 -20.60
C GLU A 8 7.44 -2.26 -19.91
N LYS A 9 6.51 -2.97 -20.58
CA LYS A 9 5.22 -3.33 -19.97
C LYS A 9 5.40 -4.20 -18.74
N ALA A 10 6.26 -5.20 -18.80
CA ALA A 10 6.53 -6.09 -17.67
C ALA A 10 7.10 -5.32 -16.48
N ALA A 11 8.01 -4.38 -16.73
CA ALA A 11 8.60 -3.55 -15.66
C ALA A 11 7.54 -2.68 -14.99
N VAL A 12 6.68 -2.05 -15.76
CA VAL A 12 5.61 -1.20 -15.22
C VAL A 12 4.58 -2.04 -14.46
N GLN A 13 4.19 -3.19 -15.00
CA GLN A 13 3.27 -4.11 -14.33
C GLN A 13 3.87 -4.61 -13.01
N GLY A 14 5.17 -4.90 -12.99
CA GLY A 14 5.88 -5.27 -11.78
C GLY A 14 5.84 -4.17 -10.72
N GLY A 15 6.02 -2.92 -11.15
CA GLY A 15 5.92 -1.76 -10.26
C GLY A 15 4.52 -1.61 -9.67
N ILE A 16 3.48 -1.78 -10.48
CA ILE A 16 2.09 -1.74 -10.03
C ILE A 16 1.85 -2.84 -8.99
N GLY A 17 2.32 -4.05 -9.25
CA GLY A 17 2.22 -5.16 -8.31
C GLY A 17 2.91 -4.89 -6.98
N CYS A 18 4.10 -4.29 -7.02
CA CYS A 18 4.82 -3.88 -5.80
C CYS A 18 4.02 -2.87 -4.99
N CYS A 19 3.42 -1.88 -5.65
CA CYS A 19 2.58 -0.89 -4.97
C CYS A 19 1.37 -1.56 -4.29
N LYS A 20 0.68 -2.44 -4.99
CA LYS A 20 -0.47 -3.18 -4.45
C LYS A 20 -0.09 -3.98 -3.21
N THR A 21 1.01 -4.72 -3.29
CA THR A 21 1.50 -5.55 -2.19
C THR A 21 1.86 -4.69 -0.98
N SER A 22 2.59 -3.61 -1.20
CA SER A 22 3.01 -2.70 -0.11
C SER A 22 1.82 -2.03 0.55
N ILE A 23 0.85 -1.56 -0.23
CA ILE A 23 -0.38 -0.97 0.31
C ILE A 23 -1.10 -2.00 1.18
N HIS A 24 -1.27 -3.21 0.68
CA HIS A 24 -1.94 -4.29 1.41
C HIS A 24 -1.22 -4.60 2.73
N GLU A 25 0.10 -4.73 2.70
CA GLU A 25 0.90 -5.02 3.89
C GLU A 25 0.78 -3.91 4.95
N LEU A 26 0.82 -2.65 4.54
CA LEU A 26 0.71 -1.51 5.45
C LEU A 26 -0.68 -1.43 6.06
N GLN A 27 -1.73 -1.66 5.27
CA GLN A 27 -3.10 -1.68 5.76
C GLN A 27 -3.34 -2.86 6.70
N THR A 28 -2.77 -4.02 6.41
CA THR A 28 -2.84 -5.20 7.27
C THR A 28 -2.12 -4.95 8.60
N ALA A 29 -0.96 -4.29 8.57
CA ALA A 29 -0.23 -3.93 9.78
C ALA A 29 -1.07 -3.02 10.69
N SER A 30 -1.72 -2.01 10.09
CA SER A 30 -2.60 -1.10 10.82
C SER A 30 -3.75 -1.85 11.49
N SER A 31 -4.43 -2.71 10.73
CA SER A 31 -5.54 -3.52 11.25
C SER A 31 -5.10 -4.48 12.34
N SER A 32 -3.93 -5.09 12.20
CA SER A 32 -3.38 -6.03 13.19
C SER A 32 -3.05 -5.32 14.50
N LEU A 33 -2.46 -4.11 14.43
CA LEU A 33 -2.19 -3.31 15.61
C LEU A 33 -3.46 -2.97 16.36
N GLN A 34 -4.49 -2.52 15.64
CA GLN A 34 -5.79 -2.18 16.25
C GLN A 34 -6.43 -3.39 16.90
N ARG A 35 -6.41 -4.55 16.25
CA ARG A 35 -6.97 -5.78 16.80
C ARG A 35 -6.24 -6.25 18.04
N SER A 36 -4.91 -6.18 18.05
CA SER A 36 -4.10 -6.53 19.23
C SER A 36 -4.45 -5.66 20.42
N TYR A 37 -4.59 -4.36 20.19
CA TYR A 37 -5.01 -3.41 21.21
C TYR A 37 -6.39 -3.74 21.76
N GLN A 38 -7.36 -4.01 20.86
CA GLN A 38 -8.72 -4.34 21.25
C GLN A 38 -8.78 -5.63 22.07
N ARG A 39 -8.01 -6.65 21.69
CA ARG A 39 -7.93 -7.92 22.43
C ARG A 39 -7.40 -7.71 23.84
N ALA A 40 -6.38 -6.89 24.01
CA ALA A 40 -5.84 -6.59 25.33
C ALA A 40 -6.89 -5.94 26.21
N GLY A 41 -7.67 -5.01 25.67
CA GLY A 41 -8.77 -4.37 26.39
C GLY A 41 -9.88 -5.35 26.76
N SER A 42 -10.24 -6.23 25.84
CA SER A 42 -11.23 -7.29 26.07
C SER A 42 -10.77 -8.28 27.12
N GLY A 43 -9.45 -8.50 27.24
CA GLY A 43 -8.86 -9.34 28.28
C GLY A 43 -8.81 -8.70 29.64
N GLY A 44 -9.28 -7.48 29.79
CA GLY A 44 -9.39 -6.79 31.07
C GLY A 44 -8.27 -5.81 31.40
N TRP A 45 -7.32 -5.58 30.49
CA TRP A 45 -6.25 -4.62 30.72
C TRP A 45 -6.76 -3.20 30.46
N ARG A 46 -6.97 -2.41 31.52
CA ARG A 46 -7.58 -1.07 31.42
C ARG A 46 -6.93 -0.03 32.31
N ASP A 47 -5.65 -0.17 32.59
CA ASP A 47 -4.94 0.82 33.38
C ASP A 47 -4.37 1.94 32.50
N GLN A 48 -3.56 2.83 33.10
CA GLN A 48 -2.93 3.94 32.40
C GLN A 48 -1.95 3.47 31.33
N LYS A 49 -1.32 2.32 31.51
CA LYS A 49 -0.39 1.75 30.53
C LYS A 49 -1.15 1.30 29.28
N TYR A 50 -2.35 0.77 29.47
CA TYR A 50 -3.22 0.40 28.36
C TYR A 50 -3.64 1.65 27.57
N ALA A 51 -3.99 2.73 28.26
CA ALA A 51 -4.34 3.99 27.62
C ALA A 51 -3.15 4.55 26.82
N ALA A 52 -1.94 4.47 27.40
CA ALA A 52 -0.71 4.89 26.71
C ALA A 52 -0.46 4.04 25.45
N LEU A 53 -0.68 2.73 25.53
CA LEU A 53 -0.57 1.84 24.37
C LEU A 53 -1.55 2.27 23.28
N GLY A 54 -2.78 2.62 23.64
CA GLY A 54 -3.79 3.08 22.70
C GLY A 54 -3.34 4.32 21.93
N GLY A 55 -2.72 5.26 22.63
CA GLY A 55 -2.14 6.46 22.02
C GLY A 55 -1.05 6.13 21.01
N ILE A 56 -0.15 5.21 21.38
CA ILE A 56 0.94 4.78 20.51
C ILE A 56 0.39 4.05 19.28
N VAL A 57 -0.56 3.14 19.47
CA VAL A 57 -1.20 2.42 18.35
C VAL A 57 -1.86 3.41 17.39
N GLY A 58 -2.56 4.43 17.94
CA GLY A 58 -3.16 5.47 17.11
C GLY A 58 -2.14 6.25 16.30
N GLU A 59 -1.02 6.60 16.91
CA GLU A 59 0.08 7.29 16.22
C GLU A 59 0.68 6.42 15.13
N CYS A 60 0.90 5.15 15.39
CA CYS A 60 1.43 4.21 14.40
C CYS A 60 0.49 4.08 13.21
N CYS A 61 -0.81 3.92 13.46
CA CYS A 61 -1.79 3.81 12.38
C CYS A 61 -1.88 5.10 11.57
N ALA A 62 -1.83 6.25 12.23
CA ALA A 62 -1.83 7.54 11.55
C ALA A 62 -0.58 7.73 10.68
N ALA A 63 0.57 7.26 11.15
CA ALA A 63 1.83 7.34 10.41
C ALA A 63 1.82 6.52 9.12
N LEU A 64 0.98 5.49 9.03
CA LEU A 64 0.86 4.65 7.84
C LEU A 64 -0.04 5.26 6.75
N THR A 65 -0.83 6.28 7.09
CA THR A 65 -1.78 6.90 6.16
C THR A 65 -1.07 7.58 4.99
N LYS A 66 -0.02 8.34 5.27
CA LYS A 66 0.71 9.07 4.22
C LYS A 66 1.43 8.15 3.24
N PRO A 67 2.24 7.15 3.69
CA PRO A 67 2.86 6.21 2.75
C PRO A 67 1.84 5.45 1.89
N VAL A 68 0.70 5.06 2.46
CA VAL A 68 -0.35 4.39 1.69
C VAL A 68 -0.87 5.31 0.58
N ALA A 69 -1.17 6.57 0.91
CA ALA A 69 -1.65 7.54 -0.07
C ALA A 69 -0.60 7.79 -1.17
N GLU A 70 0.67 7.90 -0.80
CA GLU A 70 1.77 8.10 -1.74
C GLU A 70 1.93 6.90 -2.68
N LEU A 71 1.80 5.68 -2.17
CA LEU A 71 1.85 4.47 -2.98
C LEU A 71 0.66 4.38 -3.93
N GLN A 72 -0.52 4.81 -3.50
CA GLN A 72 -1.71 4.87 -4.36
C GLN A 72 -1.50 5.85 -5.52
N GLU A 73 -0.90 7.01 -5.26
CA GLU A 73 -0.54 7.97 -6.30
C GLU A 73 0.47 7.39 -7.28
N CYS A 74 1.50 6.71 -6.78
CA CYS A 74 2.48 6.04 -7.62
C CYS A 74 1.82 5.00 -8.51
N MET A 75 0.90 4.22 -7.97
CA MET A 75 0.18 3.20 -8.72
C MET A 75 -0.63 3.82 -9.86
N VAL A 76 -1.33 4.93 -9.60
CA VAL A 76 -2.10 5.65 -10.62
C VAL A 76 -1.18 6.12 -11.76
N LYS A 77 -0.01 6.67 -11.41
CA LYS A 77 0.97 7.12 -12.41
C LYS A 77 1.52 5.95 -13.24
N LEU A 78 1.79 4.82 -12.59
CA LEU A 78 2.26 3.62 -13.29
C LEU A 78 1.18 3.05 -14.20
N GLU A 79 -0.07 3.07 -13.78
CA GLU A 79 -1.19 2.62 -14.60
C GLU A 79 -1.37 3.52 -15.84
N ALA A 80 -1.20 4.83 -15.66
CA ALA A 80 -1.25 5.79 -16.78
C ALA A 80 -0.10 5.56 -17.77
N LEU A 81 1.09 5.27 -17.26
CA LEU A 81 2.24 4.94 -18.10
C LEU A 81 2.01 3.63 -18.86
N LEU A 82 1.47 2.62 -18.19
CA LEU A 82 1.14 1.34 -18.82
C LEU A 82 0.16 1.53 -19.97
N LYS A 83 -0.86 2.37 -19.76
CA LYS A 83 -1.84 2.69 -20.78
C LYS A 83 -1.18 3.39 -21.97
N ALA A 84 -0.30 4.34 -21.72
CA ALA A 84 0.41 5.06 -22.78
C ALA A 84 1.28 4.10 -23.62
N ILE A 85 1.97 3.17 -22.98
CA ILE A 85 2.79 2.16 -23.67
C ILE A 85 1.89 1.26 -24.52
N SER A 86 0.76 0.83 -23.98
CA SER A 86 -0.18 -0.04 -24.70
C SER A 86 -0.81 0.68 -25.91
N ASP A 87 -1.16 1.96 -25.75
CA ASP A 87 -1.71 2.79 -26.83
C ASP A 87 -0.65 2.98 -27.92
N TYR A 88 0.60 3.24 -27.56
CA TYR A 88 1.69 3.36 -28.51
C TYR A 88 1.91 2.06 -29.29
N GLU A 89 1.86 0.93 -28.62
CA GLU A 89 1.99 -0.37 -29.23
C GLU A 89 0.91 -0.59 -30.29
N GLN A 90 -0.33 -0.22 -30.00
CA GLN A 90 -1.45 -0.33 -30.96
C GLN A 90 -1.28 0.58 -32.18
N ILE A 91 -0.79 1.79 -31.98
CA ILE A 91 -0.55 2.73 -33.06
C ILE A 91 0.58 2.24 -33.97
N SER A 92 1.59 1.58 -33.44
CA SER A 92 2.73 1.08 -34.17
C SER A 92 2.40 -0.06 -35.12
N LEU A 93 1.28 -0.69 -34.93
CA LEU A 93 0.81 -1.76 -35.81
C LEU A 93 0.13 -1.20 -37.06
#